data_8b56990be704861713b00ec843ce4844
#
_entry.id   8b56990be704861713b00ec843ce4844
#
_cell.length_a   1.000
_cell.length_b   1.000
_cell.length_c   1.000
_cell.angle_alpha   90.00
_cell.angle_beta   90.00
_cell.angle_gamma   90.00
#
_symmetry.space_group_name_H-M   'P 1'
#
loop_
_entity.id
_entity.type
_entity.pdbx_description
1 polymer ?
#
loop_
_entity_poly.entity_id
_entity_poly.type
_entity_poly.pdbx_seq_one_letter_code
_entity_poly.pdbx_strand_id
1 'polypeptide(L)'
;KLLEEEQQLLKQINDLREVFNGIVEYQKDLSKVGSTSSTDVTTLIEKTSAPLEEIKSTISSVYLPIQSAMEGLQLQDIIRQALDHILLCLNETSENETSEETEVMLDGISFNIALYKLSVSVLEDICGNIKKSIGIFKTNWDSVTEILNTVEPKRINYISRFLDKQNVTDESINKR
;
A
#
# COMPACT_ATOMS: atom_id res chain seq x y z
N LYS A 1 9.43 -10.11 6.67
CA LYS A 1 8.37 -9.64 7.58
C LYS A 1 7.56 -8.49 6.96
N LEU A 2 8.19 -7.36 6.60
CA LEU A 2 7.51 -6.24 5.92
C LEU A 2 6.87 -6.66 4.58
N LEU A 3 7.60 -7.44 3.78
CA LEU A 3 7.11 -7.94 2.47
C LEU A 3 5.93 -8.92 2.63
N GLU A 4 5.93 -9.70 3.69
CA GLU A 4 4.85 -10.65 4.01
C GLU A 4 3.59 -9.89 4.48
N GLU A 5 3.77 -8.83 5.28
CA GLU A 5 2.69 -7.96 5.74
C GLU A 5 2.06 -7.18 4.56
N GLU A 6 2.90 -6.72 3.61
CA GLU A 6 2.45 -6.08 2.37
C GLU A 6 1.63 -7.04 1.49
N GLN A 7 2.13 -8.26 1.27
CA GLN A 7 1.41 -9.27 0.51
C GLN A 7 0.08 -9.66 1.17
N GLN A 8 0.05 -9.71 2.49
CA GLN A 8 -1.16 -10.00 3.23
C GLN A 8 -2.19 -8.86 3.10
N LEU A 9 -1.73 -7.61 3.12
CA LEU A 9 -2.58 -6.44 2.93
C LEU A 9 -3.16 -6.39 1.50
N LEU A 10 -2.31 -6.61 0.48
CA LEU A 10 -2.75 -6.67 -0.92
C LEU A 10 -3.77 -7.79 -1.14
N LYS A 11 -3.58 -8.93 -0.48
CA LYS A 11 -4.55 -10.03 -0.51
C LYS A 11 -5.89 -9.60 0.10
N GLN A 12 -5.88 -8.98 1.29
CA GLN A 12 -7.10 -8.49 1.94
C GLN A 12 -7.84 -7.46 1.09
N ILE A 13 -7.11 -6.56 0.41
CA ILE A 13 -7.70 -5.57 -0.50
C ILE A 13 -8.34 -6.25 -1.72
N ASN A 14 -7.67 -7.25 -2.29
CA ASN A 14 -8.23 -8.01 -3.41
C ASN A 14 -9.47 -8.82 -2.99
N ASP A 15 -9.43 -9.48 -1.84
CA ASP A 15 -10.56 -10.22 -1.28
C ASP A 15 -11.75 -9.27 -1.02
N LEU A 16 -11.49 -8.08 -0.48
CA LEU A 16 -12.50 -7.05 -0.28
C LEU A 16 -13.11 -6.56 -1.61
N ARG A 17 -12.26 -6.39 -2.64
CA ARG A 17 -12.69 -6.01 -3.98
C ARG A 17 -13.54 -7.08 -4.65
N GLU A 18 -13.20 -8.34 -4.47
CA GLU A 18 -13.97 -9.48 -5.00
C GLU A 18 -15.35 -9.57 -4.35
N VAL A 19 -15.41 -9.45 -3.01
CA VAL A 19 -16.66 -9.37 -2.27
C VAL A 19 -17.50 -8.18 -2.74
N PHE A 20 -16.89 -7.02 -2.92
CA PHE A 20 -17.57 -5.82 -3.42
C PHE A 20 -18.14 -6.04 -4.82
N ASN A 21 -17.38 -6.61 -5.75
CA ASN A 21 -17.84 -6.92 -7.11
C ASN A 21 -19.02 -7.92 -7.08
N GLY A 22 -18.95 -8.94 -6.22
CA GLY A 22 -20.05 -9.88 -6.02
C GLY A 22 -21.32 -9.21 -5.52
N ILE A 23 -21.20 -8.25 -4.59
CA ILE A 23 -22.35 -7.48 -4.08
C ILE A 23 -22.98 -6.59 -5.16
N VAL A 24 -22.13 -5.94 -5.99
CA VAL A 24 -22.61 -5.11 -7.13
C VAL A 24 -23.31 -5.95 -8.18
N GLU A 25 -22.81 -7.14 -8.48
CA GLU A 25 -23.42 -8.06 -9.43
C GLU A 25 -24.77 -8.58 -8.92
N TYR A 26 -24.85 -8.94 -7.64
CA TYR A 26 -26.08 -9.32 -6.99
C TYR A 26 -27.11 -8.18 -6.94
N GLN A 27 -26.68 -6.94 -6.70
CA GLN A 27 -27.54 -5.77 -6.78
C GLN A 27 -28.14 -5.60 -8.20
N LYS A 28 -27.33 -5.88 -9.22
CA LYS A 28 -27.76 -5.83 -10.63
C LYS A 28 -28.79 -6.92 -10.95
N ASP A 29 -28.61 -8.11 -10.41
CA ASP A 29 -29.54 -9.23 -10.59
C ASP A 29 -30.84 -9.02 -9.82
N LEU A 30 -30.81 -8.49 -8.58
CA LEU A 30 -31.99 -8.03 -7.84
C LEU A 30 -32.75 -6.95 -8.60
N SER A 31 -32.06 -6.04 -9.27
CA SER A 31 -32.67 -5.02 -10.11
C SER A 31 -33.42 -5.61 -11.31
N LYS A 32 -32.93 -6.74 -11.89
CA LYS A 32 -33.59 -7.45 -12.99
C LYS A 32 -34.86 -8.21 -12.55
N VAL A 33 -34.82 -8.80 -11.36
CA VAL A 33 -35.97 -9.52 -10.78
C VAL A 33 -37.04 -8.56 -10.27
N GLY A 34 -36.67 -7.35 -9.92
CA GLY A 34 -37.53 -6.32 -9.31
C GLY A 34 -38.52 -5.61 -10.24
N SER A 35 -38.51 -5.93 -11.54
CA SER A 35 -39.49 -5.36 -12.46
C SER A 35 -40.93 -5.85 -12.22
N THR A 36 -41.13 -6.80 -11.30
CA THR A 36 -42.45 -7.39 -10.99
C THR A 36 -43.00 -7.05 -9.57
N SER A 37 -42.20 -6.36 -8.71
CA SER A 37 -42.71 -5.93 -7.39
C SER A 37 -42.11 -4.56 -7.00
N SER A 38 -42.71 -3.52 -7.56
CA SER A 38 -42.06 -2.23 -7.81
C SER A 38 -41.69 -1.36 -6.59
N THR A 39 -42.36 -1.44 -5.45
CA THR A 39 -42.16 -0.45 -4.37
C THR A 39 -41.21 -0.88 -3.27
N ASP A 40 -41.23 -2.15 -2.90
CA ASP A 40 -40.37 -2.67 -1.81
C ASP A 40 -38.92 -2.88 -2.25
N VAL A 41 -38.71 -3.23 -3.53
CA VAL A 41 -37.40 -3.46 -4.09
C VAL A 41 -36.66 -2.15 -4.32
N THR A 42 -37.33 -1.09 -4.75
CA THR A 42 -36.71 0.24 -4.92
C THR A 42 -36.19 0.78 -3.58
N THR A 43 -36.99 0.65 -2.53
CA THR A 43 -36.57 1.04 -1.16
C THR A 43 -35.45 0.17 -0.61
N LEU A 44 -35.38 -1.09 -1.01
CA LEU A 44 -34.28 -1.97 -0.62
C LEU A 44 -32.99 -1.60 -1.34
N ILE A 45 -33.08 -1.31 -2.63
CA ILE A 45 -31.94 -0.86 -3.47
C ILE A 45 -31.40 0.47 -2.94
N GLU A 46 -32.27 1.45 -2.63
CA GLU A 46 -31.86 2.73 -2.06
C GLU A 46 -31.20 2.56 -0.69
N LYS A 47 -31.72 1.70 0.17
CA LYS A 47 -31.15 1.42 1.49
C LYS A 47 -29.84 0.62 1.45
N THR A 48 -29.56 -0.07 0.35
CA THR A 48 -28.33 -0.85 0.19
C THR A 48 -27.27 -0.11 -0.61
N SER A 49 -27.65 0.79 -1.54
CA SER A 49 -26.69 1.52 -2.39
C SER A 49 -25.87 2.54 -1.59
N ALA A 50 -26.45 3.28 -0.68
CA ALA A 50 -25.75 4.29 0.10
C ALA A 50 -24.59 3.72 0.95
N PRO A 51 -24.78 2.63 1.74
CA PRO A 51 -23.67 2.00 2.46
C PRO A 51 -22.58 1.41 1.53
N LEU A 52 -22.96 0.94 0.34
CA LEU A 52 -22.03 0.42 -0.65
C LEU A 52 -21.15 1.53 -1.23
N GLU A 53 -21.71 2.66 -1.60
CA GLU A 53 -20.95 3.79 -2.08
C GLU A 53 -20.03 4.36 -0.98
N GLU A 54 -20.45 4.33 0.28
CA GLU A 54 -19.59 4.72 1.40
C GLU A 54 -18.40 3.76 1.55
N ILE A 55 -18.61 2.46 1.50
CA ILE A 55 -17.55 1.44 1.54
C ILE A 55 -16.60 1.62 0.35
N LYS A 56 -17.13 1.79 -0.85
CA LYS A 56 -16.34 2.01 -2.07
C LYS A 56 -15.48 3.27 -1.98
N SER A 57 -16.05 4.38 -1.52
CA SER A 57 -15.31 5.63 -1.30
C SER A 57 -14.17 5.43 -0.30
N THR A 58 -14.44 4.74 0.79
CA THR A 58 -13.46 4.45 1.84
C THR A 58 -12.34 3.54 1.33
N ILE A 59 -12.66 2.49 0.57
CA ILE A 59 -11.65 1.63 -0.07
C ILE A 59 -10.79 2.43 -1.06
N SER A 60 -11.40 3.32 -1.83
CA SER A 60 -10.67 4.16 -2.79
C SER A 60 -9.65 5.08 -2.10
N SER A 61 -9.92 5.51 -0.88
CA SER A 61 -9.00 6.34 -0.10
C SER A 61 -7.73 5.61 0.36
N VAL A 62 -7.72 4.26 0.35
CA VAL A 62 -6.54 3.44 0.67
C VAL A 62 -5.50 3.46 -0.45
N TYR A 63 -5.90 3.76 -1.68
CA TYR A 63 -5.01 3.72 -2.84
C TYR A 63 -3.81 4.67 -2.72
N LEU A 64 -4.03 5.91 -2.31
CA LEU A 64 -2.97 6.91 -2.20
C LEU A 64 -1.92 6.55 -1.14
N PRO A 65 -2.29 6.17 0.10
CA PRO A 65 -1.32 5.70 1.09
C PRO A 65 -0.51 4.48 0.64
N ILE A 66 -1.13 3.52 -0.04
CA ILE A 66 -0.44 2.33 -0.56
C ILE A 66 0.53 2.72 -1.68
N GLN A 67 0.10 3.54 -2.64
CA GLN A 67 0.98 4.02 -3.70
C GLN A 67 2.19 4.74 -3.13
N SER A 68 1.99 5.62 -2.16
CA SER A 68 3.09 6.33 -1.49
C SER A 68 4.03 5.40 -0.71
N ALA A 69 3.50 4.32 -0.11
CA ALA A 69 4.32 3.29 0.52
C ALA A 69 5.17 2.53 -0.51
N MET A 70 4.59 2.19 -1.67
CA MET A 70 5.32 1.54 -2.77
C MET A 70 6.42 2.42 -3.36
N GLU A 71 6.20 3.72 -3.49
CA GLU A 71 7.24 4.68 -3.90
C GLU A 71 8.42 4.68 -2.92
N GLY A 72 8.15 4.50 -1.63
CA GLY A 72 9.18 4.34 -0.60
C GLY A 72 10.05 3.10 -0.79
N LEU A 73 9.51 2.01 -1.36
CA LEU A 73 10.28 0.79 -1.66
C LEU A 73 11.25 0.97 -2.83
N GLN A 74 10.95 1.85 -3.80
CA GLN A 74 11.87 2.17 -4.91
C GLN A 74 13.15 2.85 -4.41
N LEU A 75 13.11 3.48 -3.24
CA LEU A 75 14.28 4.05 -2.60
C LEU A 75 15.33 2.99 -2.26
N GLN A 76 14.94 1.73 -2.03
CA GLN A 76 15.86 0.63 -1.75
C GLN A 76 16.87 0.43 -2.89
N ASP A 77 16.42 0.50 -4.15
CA ASP A 77 17.29 0.33 -5.31
C ASP A 77 18.27 1.52 -5.46
N ILE A 78 17.80 2.72 -5.18
CA ILE A 78 18.64 3.93 -5.20
C ILE A 78 19.73 3.84 -4.12
N ILE A 79 19.35 3.42 -2.91
CA ILE A 79 20.30 3.22 -1.79
C ILE A 79 21.35 2.17 -2.16
N ARG A 80 20.92 1.03 -2.71
CA ARG A 80 21.84 -0.04 -3.13
C ARG A 80 22.82 0.47 -4.16
N GLN A 81 22.35 1.18 -5.20
CA GLN A 81 23.21 1.75 -6.24
C GLN A 81 24.21 2.75 -5.64
N ALA A 82 23.78 3.62 -4.74
CA ALA A 82 24.66 4.58 -4.09
C ALA A 82 25.74 3.89 -3.22
N LEU A 83 25.39 2.82 -2.50
CA LEU A 83 26.36 2.03 -1.74
C LEU A 83 27.33 1.28 -2.64
N ASP A 84 26.88 0.71 -3.75
CA ASP A 84 27.74 0.06 -4.74
C ASP A 84 28.75 1.05 -5.35
N HIS A 85 28.31 2.28 -5.64
CA HIS A 85 29.22 3.35 -6.11
C HIS A 85 30.27 3.73 -5.05
N ILE A 86 29.88 3.84 -3.78
CA ILE A 86 30.82 4.12 -2.69
C ILE A 86 31.84 2.99 -2.57
N LEU A 87 31.41 1.72 -2.65
CA LEU A 87 32.29 0.56 -2.60
C LEU A 87 33.30 0.55 -3.75
N LEU A 88 32.85 0.86 -4.98
CA LEU A 88 33.73 0.99 -6.14
C LEU A 88 34.79 2.08 -5.93
N CYS A 89 34.36 3.26 -5.48
CA CYS A 89 35.25 4.36 -5.18
C CYS A 89 36.29 4.01 -4.09
N LEU A 90 35.88 3.32 -3.03
CA LEU A 90 36.78 2.89 -1.95
C LEU A 90 37.77 1.81 -2.41
N ASN A 91 37.37 0.91 -3.31
CA ASN A 91 38.28 -0.09 -3.88
C ASN A 91 39.33 0.55 -4.81
N GLU A 92 38.94 1.53 -5.63
CA GLU A 92 39.87 2.27 -6.47
C GLU A 92 40.91 3.03 -5.65
N THR A 93 40.56 3.55 -4.47
CA THR A 93 41.53 4.20 -3.58
C THR A 93 42.57 3.23 -3.02
N SER A 94 42.14 1.99 -2.71
CA SER A 94 43.04 0.94 -2.18
C SER A 94 44.05 0.45 -3.21
N GLU A 95 43.70 0.48 -4.49
CA GLU A 95 44.63 0.03 -5.57
C GLU A 95 45.70 1.09 -5.92
N ASN A 96 45.41 2.39 -5.68
CA ASN A 96 46.32 3.49 -6.02
C ASN A 96 47.39 3.78 -4.93
N GLU A 97 47.41 3.08 -3.81
CA GLU A 97 48.39 3.27 -2.74
C GLU A 97 49.79 2.71 -3.05
N THR A 98 50.02 2.15 -4.24
CA THR A 98 51.28 1.43 -4.58
C THR A 98 52.31 2.22 -5.40
N SER A 99 52.14 3.53 -5.65
CA SER A 99 53.12 4.31 -6.42
C SER A 99 54.21 4.97 -5.54
N GLU A 100 55.47 4.71 -5.87
CA GLU A 100 56.67 5.10 -5.09
C GLU A 100 57.15 6.57 -5.27
N GLU A 101 56.49 7.41 -6.08
CA GLU A 101 56.89 8.80 -6.30
C GLU A 101 56.21 9.75 -5.32
N THR A 102 56.99 10.53 -4.56
CA THR A 102 56.55 11.35 -3.43
C THR A 102 55.55 12.46 -3.80
N GLU A 103 55.62 13.00 -5.01
CA GLU A 103 54.75 14.07 -5.49
C GLU A 103 53.36 13.52 -5.89
N VAL A 104 53.34 12.36 -6.54
CA VAL A 104 52.17 11.57 -6.90
C VAL A 104 51.48 11.07 -5.61
N MET A 105 52.24 10.75 -4.55
CA MET A 105 51.73 10.29 -3.27
C MET A 105 50.96 11.39 -2.52
N LEU A 106 51.38 12.67 -2.55
CA LEU A 106 50.70 13.79 -1.93
C LEU A 106 49.36 14.12 -2.62
N ASP A 107 49.33 14.08 -3.96
CA ASP A 107 48.10 14.25 -4.73
C ASP A 107 47.15 13.08 -4.51
N GLY A 108 47.64 11.86 -4.42
CA GLY A 108 46.89 10.66 -4.11
C GLY A 108 46.24 10.73 -2.71
N ILE A 109 46.99 11.16 -1.70
CA ILE A 109 46.45 11.35 -0.33
C ILE A 109 45.35 12.41 -0.31
N SER A 110 45.57 13.53 -1.00
CA SER A 110 44.55 14.61 -1.09
C SER A 110 43.28 14.14 -1.77
N PHE A 111 43.44 13.37 -2.85
CA PHE A 111 42.31 12.75 -3.56
C PHE A 111 41.57 11.75 -2.68
N ASN A 112 42.26 10.86 -1.99
CA ASN A 112 41.64 9.88 -1.09
C ASN A 112 40.86 10.55 0.06
N ILE A 113 41.42 11.63 0.65
CA ILE A 113 40.73 12.40 1.68
C ILE A 113 39.43 13.03 1.11
N ALA A 114 39.48 13.58 -0.10
CA ALA A 114 38.31 14.16 -0.74
C ALA A 114 37.24 13.08 -1.02
N LEU A 115 37.65 11.92 -1.44
CA LEU A 115 36.77 10.77 -1.74
C LEU A 115 36.13 10.21 -0.48
N TYR A 116 36.89 10.07 0.63
CA TYR A 116 36.31 9.68 1.92
C TYR A 116 35.29 10.70 2.43
N LYS A 117 35.57 12.00 2.31
CA LYS A 117 34.61 13.06 2.67
C LYS A 117 33.33 12.98 1.83
N LEU A 118 33.47 12.77 0.53
CA LEU A 118 32.32 12.59 -0.36
C LEU A 118 31.51 11.35 0.02
N SER A 119 32.18 10.22 0.30
CA SER A 119 31.53 8.97 0.70
C SER A 119 30.75 9.15 2.01
N VAL A 120 31.30 9.86 3.00
CA VAL A 120 30.61 10.18 4.26
C VAL A 120 29.40 11.05 4.01
N SER A 121 29.52 12.08 3.17
CA SER A 121 28.37 12.95 2.82
C SER A 121 27.24 12.17 2.14
N VAL A 122 27.58 11.27 1.20
CA VAL A 122 26.58 10.43 0.53
C VAL A 122 25.91 9.47 1.53
N LEU A 123 26.66 8.90 2.47
CA LEU A 123 26.09 8.04 3.51
C LEU A 123 25.16 8.81 4.45
N GLU A 124 25.50 10.05 4.82
CA GLU A 124 24.63 10.92 5.61
C GLU A 124 23.32 11.22 4.88
N ASP A 125 23.38 11.53 3.58
CA ASP A 125 22.21 11.75 2.73
C ASP A 125 21.34 10.49 2.62
N ILE A 126 21.95 9.33 2.43
CA ILE A 126 21.26 8.03 2.42
C ILE A 126 20.53 7.82 3.76
N CYS A 127 21.22 8.01 4.89
CA CYS A 127 20.62 7.89 6.22
C CYS A 127 19.44 8.86 6.43
N GLY A 128 19.57 10.09 5.95
CA GLY A 128 18.50 11.08 5.95
C GLY A 128 17.27 10.63 5.16
N ASN A 129 17.50 10.15 3.94
CA ASN A 129 16.45 9.66 3.06
C ASN A 129 15.75 8.41 3.63
N ILE A 130 16.49 7.47 4.22
CA ILE A 130 15.93 6.29 4.89
C ILE A 130 15.01 6.73 6.04
N LYS A 131 15.49 7.62 6.92
CA LYS A 131 14.68 8.12 8.05
C LYS A 131 13.38 8.77 7.59
N LYS A 132 13.47 9.61 6.55
CA LYS A 132 12.30 10.27 5.95
C LYS A 132 11.31 9.25 5.38
N SER A 133 11.80 8.25 4.65
CA SER A 133 10.96 7.21 4.04
C SER A 133 10.29 6.32 5.09
N ILE A 134 10.99 5.95 6.16
CA ILE A 134 10.41 5.22 7.28
C ILE A 134 9.27 6.03 7.92
N GLY A 135 9.46 7.35 8.09
CA GLY A 135 8.43 8.23 8.62
C GLY A 135 7.18 8.28 7.75
N ILE A 136 7.35 8.45 6.43
CA ILE A 136 6.26 8.46 5.46
C ILE A 136 5.55 7.10 5.44
N PHE A 137 6.31 6.01 5.39
CA PHE A 137 5.76 4.66 5.39
C PHE A 137 4.90 4.41 6.65
N LYS A 138 5.41 4.76 7.83
CA LYS A 138 4.68 4.60 9.09
C LYS A 138 3.36 5.39 9.07
N THR A 139 3.39 6.65 8.66
CA THR A 139 2.19 7.49 8.58
C THR A 139 1.15 6.89 7.62
N ASN A 140 1.59 6.44 6.46
CA ASN A 140 0.72 5.83 5.47
C ASN A 140 0.15 4.49 5.97
N TRP A 141 0.95 3.68 6.65
CA TRP A 141 0.52 2.43 7.26
C TRP A 141 -0.54 2.63 8.35
N ASP A 142 -0.32 3.60 9.23
CA ASP A 142 -1.28 3.96 10.27
C ASP A 142 -2.61 4.42 9.63
N SER A 143 -2.56 5.22 8.57
CA SER A 143 -3.73 5.65 7.81
C SER A 143 -4.48 4.48 7.16
N VAL A 144 -3.78 3.56 6.51
CA VAL A 144 -4.37 2.35 5.91
C VAL A 144 -5.05 1.49 6.98
N THR A 145 -4.39 1.30 8.11
CA THR A 145 -4.91 0.51 9.24
C THR A 145 -6.18 1.14 9.80
N GLU A 146 -6.22 2.45 9.97
CA GLU A 146 -7.41 3.18 10.44
C GLU A 146 -8.58 3.03 9.46
N ILE A 147 -8.32 3.19 8.15
CA ILE A 147 -9.33 3.02 7.11
C ILE A 147 -9.89 1.58 7.14
N LEU A 148 -9.04 0.56 7.19
CA LEU A 148 -9.45 -0.84 7.23
C LEU A 148 -10.28 -1.15 8.48
N ASN A 149 -9.90 -0.61 9.64
CA ASN A 149 -10.66 -0.78 10.89
C ASN A 149 -12.04 -0.13 10.84
N THR A 150 -12.22 0.91 10.03
CA THR A 150 -13.54 1.54 9.83
C THR A 150 -14.39 0.81 8.80
N VAL A 151 -13.78 0.21 7.78
CA VAL A 151 -14.49 -0.51 6.72
C VAL A 151 -15.03 -1.86 7.21
N GLU A 152 -14.24 -2.60 7.97
CA GLU A 152 -14.59 -3.96 8.39
C GLU A 152 -15.92 -4.07 9.15
N PRO A 153 -16.20 -3.24 10.19
CA PRO A 153 -17.51 -3.29 10.86
C PRO A 153 -18.67 -2.86 9.95
N LYS A 154 -18.45 -1.93 9.02
CA LYS A 154 -19.45 -1.53 8.04
C LYS A 154 -19.77 -2.68 7.08
N ARG A 155 -18.76 -3.39 6.61
CA ARG A 155 -18.90 -4.57 5.77
C ARG A 155 -19.69 -5.68 6.47
N ILE A 156 -19.34 -6.01 7.71
CA ILE A 156 -20.01 -7.03 8.51
C ILE A 156 -21.48 -6.65 8.72
N ASN A 157 -21.76 -5.41 9.10
CA ASN A 157 -23.12 -4.91 9.30
C ASN A 157 -23.95 -4.97 8.02
N TYR A 158 -23.33 -4.63 6.87
CA TYR A 158 -24.00 -4.73 5.57
C TYR A 158 -24.37 -6.19 5.24
N ILE A 159 -23.42 -7.11 5.39
CA ILE A 159 -23.62 -8.54 5.11
C ILE A 159 -24.69 -9.13 6.05
N SER A 160 -24.63 -8.83 7.35
CA SER A 160 -25.62 -9.31 8.33
C SER A 160 -27.03 -8.85 7.98
N ARG A 161 -27.21 -7.58 7.66
CA ARG A 161 -28.53 -7.03 7.24
C ARG A 161 -29.06 -7.67 5.97
N PHE A 162 -28.16 -8.08 5.09
CA PHE A 162 -28.50 -8.73 3.85
C PHE A 162 -28.94 -10.19 4.07
N LEU A 163 -28.19 -10.95 4.86
CA LEU A 163 -28.50 -12.34 5.20
C LEU A 163 -29.79 -12.46 6.01
N ASP A 164 -30.01 -11.59 7.00
CA ASP A 164 -31.23 -11.58 7.81
C ASP A 164 -32.48 -11.35 6.95
N LYS A 165 -32.38 -10.52 5.91
CA LYS A 165 -33.51 -10.29 5.00
C LYS A 165 -33.75 -11.44 4.05
N GLN A 166 -32.73 -12.15 3.62
CA GLN A 166 -32.87 -13.34 2.76
C GLN A 166 -33.61 -14.44 3.51
N ASN A 167 -33.29 -14.67 4.78
CA ASN A 167 -33.98 -15.64 5.63
C ASN A 167 -35.48 -15.31 5.80
N VAL A 168 -35.80 -14.03 5.99
CA VAL A 168 -37.23 -13.57 6.10
C VAL A 168 -37.98 -13.77 4.80
N THR A 169 -37.33 -13.63 3.66
CA THR A 169 -37.98 -13.82 2.33
C THR A 169 -38.23 -15.29 2.07
N ASP A 170 -37.30 -16.17 2.41
CA ASP A 170 -37.45 -17.63 2.25
C ASP A 170 -38.54 -18.19 3.16
N GLU A 171 -38.69 -17.70 4.41
CA GLU A 171 -39.80 -18.06 5.29
C GLU A 171 -41.15 -17.61 4.74
N SER A 172 -41.21 -16.46 4.06
CA SER A 172 -42.46 -15.95 3.51
C SER A 172 -42.91 -16.71 2.25
N ILE A 173 -41.94 -17.26 1.47
CA ILE A 173 -42.21 -18.08 0.29
C ILE A 173 -42.66 -19.48 0.67
N ASN A 174 -42.08 -20.06 1.74
CA ASN A 174 -42.45 -21.40 2.21
C ASN A 174 -43.81 -21.49 2.97
N LYS A 175 -44.44 -20.35 3.27
CA LYS A 175 -45.77 -20.28 3.92
C LYS A 175 -46.93 -20.07 2.94
N ARG A 176 -46.68 -20.06 1.63
CA ARG A 176 -47.69 -20.03 0.57
C ARG A 176 -47.78 -21.36 -0.14
#